data_bede6aa60e985f3bd8778d3280e7ee7f
#
_entry.id   bede6aa60e985f3bd8778d3280e7ee7f
#
_cell.length_a   1.000
_cell.length_b   1.000
_cell.length_c   1.000
_cell.angle_alpha   90.00
_cell.angle_beta   90.00
_cell.angle_gamma   90.00
#
_symmetry.space_group_name_H-M   'P 1'
#
loop_
_entity.id
_entity.type
_entity.pdbx_description
1 polymer ?
#
loop_
_entity_poly.entity_id
_entity_poly.type
_entity_poly.pdbx_seq_one_letter_code
_entity_poly.pdbx_strand_id
1 'polypeptide(L)'
;MDGVYVPNITFGMPMVKAFRRNTNLPIDAHLMITEPEKYVGQFCDAGADIVTFHPDASKDVQGAIDTIKSKGKKCGIVVNADVDFDIAKPYLDQIDMLVIMTVQAGFGGQSFKPECLEKARLGAIEREKHGYNYLIEVDGGVGESNIMLLKDAGVDVAVAGSSVFKSPDPQRSIAALHV
;
A
#
# COMPACT_ATOMS: atom_id res chain seq x y z
N MET A 1 -9.11 -0.65 -8.26
CA MET A 1 -8.65 -0.28 -9.63
C MET A 1 -9.87 0.11 -10.45
N ASP A 2 -9.75 1.15 -11.29
CA ASP A 2 -10.88 1.79 -12.00
C ASP A 2 -10.86 1.64 -13.52
N GLY A 3 -9.83 1.03 -14.08
CA GLY A 3 -9.66 0.90 -15.53
C GLY A 3 -9.18 2.18 -16.24
N VAL A 4 -8.87 3.24 -15.48
CA VAL A 4 -8.38 4.53 -15.99
C VAL A 4 -6.97 4.80 -15.50
N TYR A 5 -6.75 4.84 -14.19
CA TYR A 5 -5.42 4.98 -13.60
C TYR A 5 -4.53 3.75 -13.90
N VAL A 6 -5.12 2.56 -13.83
CA VAL A 6 -4.50 1.30 -14.25
C VAL A 6 -5.43 0.54 -15.18
N PRO A 7 -4.91 -0.26 -16.16
CA PRO A 7 -5.73 -0.94 -17.16
C PRO A 7 -6.41 -2.21 -16.61
N ASN A 8 -7.02 -2.10 -15.44
CA ASN A 8 -7.72 -3.21 -14.78
C ASN A 8 -8.84 -2.65 -13.89
N ILE A 9 -9.94 -3.39 -13.77
CA ILE A 9 -11.07 -3.07 -12.88
C ILE A 9 -11.19 -4.17 -11.85
N THR A 10 -11.22 -3.79 -10.57
CA THR A 10 -11.30 -4.75 -9.47
C THR A 10 -12.26 -4.28 -8.37
N PHE A 11 -11.96 -4.64 -7.13
CA PHE A 11 -12.82 -4.50 -5.97
C PHE A 11 -13.19 -3.04 -5.65
N GLY A 12 -14.48 -2.81 -5.38
CA GLY A 12 -14.99 -1.55 -4.87
C GLY A 12 -15.52 -1.70 -3.43
N MET A 13 -16.19 -0.65 -2.93
CA MET A 13 -16.73 -0.59 -1.58
C MET A 13 -17.63 -1.79 -1.19
N PRO A 14 -18.47 -2.36 -2.09
CA PRO A 14 -19.25 -3.55 -1.74
C PRO A 14 -18.39 -4.74 -1.32
N MET A 15 -17.21 -4.93 -1.93
CA MET A 15 -16.30 -6.01 -1.58
C MET A 15 -15.64 -5.75 -0.22
N VAL A 16 -15.23 -4.52 0.08
CA VAL A 16 -14.69 -4.14 1.40
C VAL A 16 -15.75 -4.41 2.50
N LYS A 17 -17.01 -4.05 2.25
CA LYS A 17 -18.12 -4.36 3.16
C LYS A 17 -18.29 -5.87 3.38
N ALA A 18 -18.14 -6.67 2.33
CA ALA A 18 -18.22 -8.13 2.42
C ALA A 18 -17.06 -8.70 3.26
N PHE A 19 -15.84 -8.23 3.04
CA PHE A 19 -14.70 -8.62 3.87
C PHE A 19 -14.91 -8.24 5.33
N ARG A 20 -15.32 -7.00 5.61
CA ARG A 20 -15.54 -6.53 6.99
C ARG A 20 -16.55 -7.37 7.77
N ARG A 21 -17.56 -7.93 7.11
CA ARG A 21 -18.55 -8.83 7.77
C ARG A 21 -17.96 -10.20 8.13
N ASN A 22 -16.86 -10.60 7.50
CA ASN A 22 -16.30 -11.95 7.62
C ASN A 22 -14.95 -11.99 8.35
N THR A 23 -14.37 -10.84 8.73
CA THR A 23 -13.10 -10.81 9.45
C THR A 23 -13.02 -9.65 10.41
N ASN A 24 -12.26 -9.83 11.50
CA ASN A 24 -11.85 -8.76 12.41
C ASN A 24 -10.38 -8.31 12.17
N LEU A 25 -9.69 -8.90 11.17
CA LEU A 25 -8.36 -8.46 10.80
C LEU A 25 -8.40 -7.04 10.21
N PRO A 26 -7.33 -6.26 10.33
CA PRO A 26 -7.24 -4.98 9.65
C PRO A 26 -7.42 -5.15 8.13
N ILE A 27 -8.22 -4.26 7.53
CA ILE A 27 -8.44 -4.20 6.09
C ILE A 27 -7.70 -2.98 5.57
N ASP A 28 -6.66 -3.21 4.78
CA ASP A 28 -5.99 -2.19 3.99
C ASP A 28 -6.63 -2.11 2.61
N ALA A 29 -7.09 -0.92 2.24
CA ALA A 29 -7.68 -0.63 0.94
C ALA A 29 -6.72 0.24 0.12
N HIS A 30 -5.91 -0.40 -0.71
CA HIS A 30 -5.01 0.27 -1.65
C HIS A 30 -5.78 0.70 -2.91
N LEU A 31 -5.89 2.02 -3.11
CA LEU A 31 -6.67 2.64 -4.18
C LEU A 31 -5.79 2.99 -5.39
N MET A 32 -5.83 2.15 -6.41
CA MET A 32 -5.24 2.42 -7.73
C MET A 32 -6.34 2.99 -8.65
N ILE A 33 -6.77 4.22 -8.39
CA ILE A 33 -7.88 4.89 -9.07
C ILE A 33 -7.57 6.36 -9.34
N THR A 34 -8.20 6.93 -10.35
CA THR A 34 -8.17 8.36 -10.66
C THR A 34 -8.99 9.15 -9.63
N GLU A 35 -8.49 10.33 -9.23
CA GLU A 35 -9.15 11.25 -8.27
C GLU A 35 -9.59 10.53 -6.97
N PRO A 36 -8.66 9.85 -6.25
CA PRO A 36 -8.99 9.07 -5.05
C PRO A 36 -9.67 9.90 -3.95
N GLU A 37 -9.43 11.21 -3.88
CA GLU A 37 -10.08 12.15 -2.95
C GLU A 37 -11.61 12.10 -2.99
N LYS A 38 -12.20 11.70 -4.12
CA LYS A 38 -13.66 11.55 -4.26
C LYS A 38 -14.19 10.28 -3.57
N TYR A 39 -13.34 9.30 -3.30
CA TYR A 39 -13.74 7.94 -2.91
C TYR A 39 -13.20 7.50 -1.56
N VAL A 40 -12.09 8.05 -1.07
CA VAL A 40 -11.44 7.61 0.19
C VAL A 40 -12.43 7.54 1.37
N GLY A 41 -13.33 8.53 1.50
CA GLY A 41 -14.35 8.54 2.54
C GLY A 41 -15.32 7.36 2.45
N GLN A 42 -15.69 6.95 1.23
CA GLN A 42 -16.60 5.81 1.00
C GLN A 42 -15.92 4.47 1.33
N PHE A 43 -14.61 4.34 1.09
CA PHE A 43 -13.85 3.16 1.48
C PHE A 43 -13.71 3.06 3.01
N CYS A 44 -13.49 4.18 3.70
CA CYS A 44 -13.53 4.23 5.17
C CYS A 44 -14.88 3.76 5.70
N ASP A 45 -15.99 4.27 5.16
CA ASP A 45 -17.36 3.91 5.55
C ASP A 45 -17.71 2.45 5.22
N ALA A 46 -17.06 1.89 4.21
CA ALA A 46 -17.19 0.48 3.85
C ALA A 46 -16.53 -0.47 4.86
N GLY A 47 -15.65 0.04 5.73
CA GLY A 47 -15.01 -0.74 6.78
C GLY A 47 -13.52 -0.98 6.58
N ALA A 48 -12.85 -0.25 5.68
CA ALA A 48 -11.40 -0.20 5.64
C ALA A 48 -10.85 0.40 6.94
N ASP A 49 -9.76 -0.15 7.44
CA ASP A 49 -9.04 0.34 8.61
C ASP A 49 -7.87 1.24 8.20
N ILE A 50 -7.29 0.94 7.05
CA ILE A 50 -6.23 1.71 6.39
C ILE A 50 -6.72 2.01 4.97
N VAL A 51 -6.50 3.23 4.49
CA VAL A 51 -6.75 3.59 3.09
C VAL A 51 -5.48 4.21 2.51
N THR A 52 -4.93 3.59 1.49
CA THR A 52 -3.73 4.03 0.81
C THR A 52 -4.05 4.46 -0.62
N PHE A 53 -3.43 5.52 -1.11
CA PHE A 53 -3.69 6.05 -2.43
C PHE A 53 -2.46 6.69 -3.06
N HIS A 54 -2.48 6.82 -4.38
CA HIS A 54 -1.40 7.40 -5.17
C HIS A 54 -1.55 8.92 -5.28
N PRO A 55 -0.59 9.71 -4.81
CA PRO A 55 -0.65 11.17 -4.89
C PRO A 55 -0.60 11.69 -6.33
N ASP A 56 0.07 10.98 -7.23
CA ASP A 56 0.11 11.30 -8.67
C ASP A 56 -1.24 11.09 -9.39
N ALA A 57 -2.18 10.36 -8.78
CA ALA A 57 -3.56 10.19 -9.27
C ALA A 57 -4.53 11.23 -8.68
N SER A 58 -4.12 12.01 -7.68
CA SER A 58 -4.98 12.92 -6.92
C SER A 58 -4.80 14.37 -7.36
N LYS A 59 -5.91 15.12 -7.36
CA LYS A 59 -5.92 16.58 -7.52
C LYS A 59 -5.91 17.31 -6.18
N ASP A 60 -6.23 16.61 -5.08
CA ASP A 60 -6.29 17.16 -3.72
C ASP A 60 -5.82 16.10 -2.71
N VAL A 61 -4.51 15.91 -2.65
CA VAL A 61 -3.87 14.95 -1.74
C VAL A 61 -4.16 15.29 -0.28
N GLN A 62 -4.08 16.57 0.10
CA GLN A 62 -4.33 16.98 1.47
C GLN A 62 -5.80 16.73 1.87
N GLY A 63 -6.76 17.08 1.03
CA GLY A 63 -8.17 16.81 1.28
C GLY A 63 -8.49 15.32 1.41
N ALA A 64 -7.78 14.45 0.67
CA ALA A 64 -7.89 13.00 0.83
C ALA A 64 -7.38 12.53 2.20
N ILE A 65 -6.19 13.00 2.64
CA ILE A 65 -5.61 12.71 3.95
C ILE A 65 -6.56 13.15 5.06
N ASP A 66 -7.03 14.41 5.00
CA ASP A 66 -7.94 14.98 6.01
C ASP A 66 -9.25 14.20 6.10
N THR A 67 -9.79 13.79 4.95
CA THR A 67 -11.01 12.98 4.89
C THR A 67 -10.84 11.63 5.58
N ILE A 68 -9.76 10.90 5.30
CA ILE A 68 -9.47 9.59 5.93
C ILE A 68 -9.32 9.77 7.45
N LYS A 69 -8.52 10.74 7.88
CA LYS A 69 -8.27 11.01 9.30
C LYS A 69 -9.51 11.47 10.05
N SER A 70 -10.36 12.29 9.45
CA SER A 70 -11.62 12.72 10.06
C SER A 70 -12.57 11.56 10.38
N LYS A 71 -12.43 10.44 9.66
CA LYS A 71 -13.18 9.19 9.92
C LYS A 71 -12.48 8.26 10.92
N GLY A 72 -11.39 8.70 11.56
CA GLY A 72 -10.62 7.90 12.52
C GLY A 72 -9.90 6.70 11.89
N LYS A 73 -9.59 6.77 10.59
CA LYS A 73 -8.91 5.71 9.86
C LYS A 73 -7.44 6.06 9.61
N LYS A 74 -6.61 5.04 9.40
CA LYS A 74 -5.21 5.21 9.04
C LYS A 74 -5.10 5.58 7.57
N CYS A 75 -4.19 6.51 7.28
CA CYS A 75 -3.94 7.03 5.94
C CYS A 75 -2.56 6.63 5.43
N GLY A 76 -2.45 6.25 4.16
CA GLY A 76 -1.16 6.01 3.54
C GLY A 76 -1.03 6.62 2.15
N ILE A 77 0.24 6.89 1.79
CA ILE A 77 0.65 7.39 0.48
C ILE A 77 1.40 6.29 -0.25
N VAL A 78 1.13 6.15 -1.54
CA VAL A 78 1.76 5.15 -2.42
C VAL A 78 2.71 5.82 -3.40
N VAL A 79 3.94 5.33 -3.49
CA VAL A 79 4.93 5.76 -4.48
C VAL A 79 5.09 4.68 -5.54
N ASN A 80 4.71 4.99 -6.78
CA ASN A 80 4.86 4.09 -7.91
C ASN A 80 6.33 3.72 -8.20
N ALA A 81 6.52 2.60 -8.92
CA ALA A 81 7.85 2.12 -9.28
C ALA A 81 8.63 3.13 -10.13
N ASP A 82 7.96 3.87 -10.98
CA ASP A 82 8.50 4.86 -11.92
C ASP A 82 8.37 6.32 -11.45
N VAL A 83 7.83 6.55 -10.26
CA VAL A 83 7.67 7.90 -9.67
C VAL A 83 8.76 8.13 -8.61
N ASP A 84 9.28 9.36 -8.55
CA ASP A 84 10.28 9.75 -7.57
C ASP A 84 9.71 9.74 -6.14
N PHE A 85 10.55 9.37 -5.18
CA PHE A 85 10.20 9.37 -3.75
C PHE A 85 9.77 10.75 -3.23
N ASP A 86 10.27 11.80 -3.85
CA ASP A 86 10.00 13.18 -3.43
C ASP A 86 8.51 13.54 -3.43
N ILE A 87 7.69 12.83 -4.19
CA ILE A 87 6.23 13.03 -4.19
C ILE A 87 5.58 12.76 -2.82
N ALA A 88 6.16 11.88 -2.01
CA ALA A 88 5.64 11.55 -0.68
C ALA A 88 6.13 12.49 0.41
N LYS A 89 7.29 13.14 0.24
CA LYS A 89 7.95 13.96 1.28
C LYS A 89 7.04 15.00 1.95
N PRO A 90 6.18 15.75 1.22
CA PRO A 90 5.31 16.76 1.84
C PRO A 90 4.29 16.19 2.84
N TYR A 91 4.08 14.88 2.87
CA TYR A 91 3.00 14.23 3.62
C TYR A 91 3.50 13.23 4.67
N LEU A 92 4.81 12.98 4.76
CA LEU A 92 5.38 11.93 5.64
C LEU A 92 5.08 12.14 7.12
N ASP A 93 4.91 13.38 7.56
CA ASP A 93 4.56 13.72 8.95
C ASP A 93 3.07 13.47 9.27
N GLN A 94 2.27 13.20 8.26
CA GLN A 94 0.81 13.09 8.37
C GLN A 94 0.28 11.68 8.14
N ILE A 95 1.09 10.76 7.61
CA ILE A 95 0.64 9.43 7.21
C ILE A 95 0.94 8.37 8.27
N ASP A 96 0.20 7.27 8.19
CA ASP A 96 0.39 6.06 9.00
C ASP A 96 1.08 4.94 8.20
N MET A 97 1.08 5.05 6.86
CA MET A 97 1.64 4.05 5.95
C MET A 97 2.30 4.72 4.75
N LEU A 98 3.52 4.31 4.44
CA LEU A 98 4.22 4.64 3.20
C LEU A 98 4.33 3.36 2.37
N VAL A 99 3.64 3.30 1.24
CA VAL A 99 3.64 2.13 0.35
C VAL A 99 4.59 2.37 -0.81
N ILE A 100 5.50 1.43 -1.05
CA ILE A 100 6.42 1.44 -2.18
C ILE A 100 6.02 0.34 -3.15
N MET A 101 5.66 0.72 -4.37
CA MET A 101 5.44 -0.23 -5.46
C MET A 101 6.77 -0.77 -5.96
N THR A 102 6.87 -2.10 -6.02
CA THR A 102 8.04 -2.82 -6.58
C THR A 102 7.71 -3.53 -7.89
N VAL A 103 6.55 -3.21 -8.46
CA VAL A 103 6.11 -3.57 -9.82
C VAL A 103 5.31 -2.40 -10.39
N GLN A 104 4.97 -2.45 -11.69
CA GLN A 104 3.99 -1.51 -12.24
C GLN A 104 2.61 -1.77 -11.63
N ALA A 105 1.94 -0.71 -11.15
CA ALA A 105 0.59 -0.84 -10.61
C ALA A 105 -0.39 -1.44 -11.64
N GLY A 106 -1.36 -2.25 -11.19
CA GLY A 106 -2.47 -2.73 -12.02
C GLY A 106 -2.63 -4.26 -12.12
N PHE A 107 -1.57 -5.05 -12.04
CA PHE A 107 -1.64 -6.51 -12.16
C PHE A 107 -0.76 -7.21 -11.12
N GLY A 108 -1.28 -8.31 -10.57
CA GLY A 108 -0.49 -9.20 -9.72
C GLY A 108 0.43 -10.14 -10.53
N GLY A 109 1.41 -10.78 -9.85
CA GLY A 109 2.26 -11.80 -10.42
C GLY A 109 3.39 -11.29 -11.32
N GLN A 110 3.71 -10.02 -11.25
CA GLN A 110 4.85 -9.40 -11.94
C GLN A 110 6.17 -9.69 -11.22
N SER A 111 7.28 -9.57 -11.96
CA SER A 111 8.63 -9.69 -11.40
C SER A 111 8.96 -8.52 -10.50
N PHE A 112 9.48 -8.83 -9.33
CA PHE A 112 9.96 -7.87 -8.35
C PHE A 112 11.10 -7.00 -8.92
N LYS A 113 11.05 -5.70 -8.66
CA LYS A 113 12.06 -4.71 -9.07
C LYS A 113 12.89 -4.28 -7.85
N PRO A 114 14.07 -4.88 -7.60
CA PRO A 114 14.85 -4.61 -6.40
C PRO A 114 15.35 -3.17 -6.29
N GLU A 115 15.50 -2.46 -7.41
CA GLU A 115 15.87 -1.05 -7.44
C GLU A 115 14.85 -0.13 -6.74
N CYS A 116 13.58 -0.54 -6.67
CA CYS A 116 12.54 0.22 -5.96
C CYS A 116 12.74 0.22 -4.44
N LEU A 117 13.49 -0.73 -3.88
CA LEU A 117 13.80 -0.76 -2.44
C LEU A 117 14.63 0.44 -1.98
N GLU A 118 15.29 1.15 -2.87
CA GLU A 118 15.95 2.40 -2.51
C GLU A 118 14.97 3.42 -1.95
N LYS A 119 13.74 3.46 -2.47
CA LYS A 119 12.67 4.32 -1.94
C LYS A 119 12.22 3.92 -0.53
N ALA A 120 12.21 2.61 -0.25
CA ALA A 120 11.93 2.12 1.11
C ALA A 120 13.03 2.54 2.09
N ARG A 121 14.31 2.44 1.69
CA ARG A 121 15.44 2.92 2.50
C ARG A 121 15.37 4.43 2.75
N LEU A 122 15.05 5.22 1.71
CA LEU A 122 14.82 6.66 1.87
C LEU A 122 13.69 6.94 2.86
N GLY A 123 12.58 6.20 2.77
CA GLY A 123 11.49 6.28 3.74
C GLY A 123 11.95 5.95 5.16
N ALA A 124 12.75 4.90 5.34
CA ALA A 124 13.29 4.55 6.67
C ALA A 124 14.21 5.64 7.23
N ILE A 125 15.06 6.23 6.39
CA ILE A 125 15.95 7.35 6.77
C ILE A 125 15.13 8.58 7.18
N GLU A 126 14.14 8.99 6.39
CA GLU A 126 13.29 10.15 6.72
C GLU A 126 12.48 9.90 8.01
N ARG A 127 11.97 8.67 8.20
CA ARG A 127 11.26 8.27 9.42
C ARG A 127 12.14 8.41 10.65
N GLU A 128 13.35 7.89 10.62
CA GLU A 128 14.30 7.96 11.73
C GLU A 128 14.75 9.39 12.01
N LYS A 129 15.14 10.11 10.96
CA LYS A 129 15.66 11.49 11.04
C LYS A 129 14.66 12.46 11.67
N HIS A 130 13.36 12.30 11.39
CA HIS A 130 12.31 13.21 11.83
C HIS A 130 11.44 12.66 12.96
N GLY A 131 11.65 11.41 13.40
CA GLY A 131 10.84 10.77 14.44
C GLY A 131 9.40 10.49 14.00
N TYR A 132 9.17 10.23 12.71
CA TYR A 132 7.85 9.87 12.20
C TYR A 132 7.47 8.44 12.59
N ASN A 133 6.17 8.12 12.60
CA ASN A 133 5.65 6.83 13.08
C ASN A 133 4.95 5.99 12.01
N TYR A 134 5.12 6.31 10.74
CA TYR A 134 4.50 5.49 9.69
C TYR A 134 5.20 4.14 9.52
N LEU A 135 4.44 3.15 9.09
CA LEU A 135 4.97 1.87 8.63
C LEU A 135 5.37 1.98 7.15
N ILE A 136 6.38 1.22 6.76
CA ILE A 136 6.79 1.11 5.35
C ILE A 136 6.27 -0.22 4.82
N GLU A 137 5.42 -0.14 3.80
CA GLU A 137 4.86 -1.28 3.10
C GLU A 137 5.46 -1.41 1.71
N VAL A 138 5.63 -2.65 1.23
CA VAL A 138 6.03 -2.95 -0.14
C VAL A 138 4.97 -3.80 -0.81
N ASP A 139 4.49 -3.36 -2.00
CA ASP A 139 3.57 -4.10 -2.85
C ASP A 139 4.20 -4.39 -4.22
N GLY A 140 4.27 -5.69 -4.55
CA GLY A 140 4.65 -6.16 -5.87
C GLY A 140 5.75 -7.21 -5.90
N GLY A 141 5.42 -8.43 -6.34
CA GLY A 141 6.37 -9.51 -6.57
C GLY A 141 7.06 -10.07 -5.32
N VAL A 142 6.49 -9.83 -4.14
CA VAL A 142 7.05 -10.29 -2.86
C VAL A 142 6.87 -11.80 -2.70
N GLY A 143 7.91 -12.45 -2.19
CA GLY A 143 7.92 -13.89 -1.90
C GLY A 143 9.13 -14.29 -1.06
N GLU A 144 9.26 -15.58 -0.74
CA GLU A 144 10.34 -16.14 0.10
C GLU A 144 11.75 -15.75 -0.40
N SER A 145 11.92 -15.65 -1.72
CA SER A 145 13.23 -15.37 -2.33
C SER A 145 13.75 -13.95 -2.10
N ASN A 146 12.88 -13.00 -1.74
CA ASN A 146 13.25 -11.59 -1.59
C ASN A 146 12.84 -10.94 -0.27
N ILE A 147 12.13 -11.64 0.62
CA ILE A 147 11.64 -11.08 1.89
C ILE A 147 12.78 -10.51 2.75
N MET A 148 13.96 -11.14 2.75
CA MET A 148 15.11 -10.64 3.49
C MET A 148 15.63 -9.31 2.95
N LEU A 149 15.53 -9.07 1.62
CA LEU A 149 15.90 -7.78 1.02
C LEU A 149 14.96 -6.66 1.48
N LEU A 150 13.67 -6.98 1.68
CA LEU A 150 12.68 -6.04 2.21
C LEU A 150 13.02 -5.67 3.66
N LYS A 151 13.29 -6.67 4.50
CA LYS A 151 13.72 -6.47 5.89
C LYS A 151 14.94 -5.56 5.98
N ASP A 152 15.98 -5.86 5.20
CA ASP A 152 17.22 -5.07 5.15
C ASP A 152 17.01 -3.63 4.63
N ALA A 153 15.93 -3.39 3.90
CA ALA A 153 15.53 -2.07 3.42
C ALA A 153 14.66 -1.28 4.44
N GLY A 154 14.35 -1.86 5.61
CA GLY A 154 13.55 -1.23 6.66
C GLY A 154 12.03 -1.32 6.43
N VAL A 155 11.58 -2.30 5.66
CA VAL A 155 10.16 -2.58 5.38
C VAL A 155 9.52 -3.27 6.59
N ASP A 156 8.34 -2.80 6.98
CA ASP A 156 7.57 -3.33 8.11
C ASP A 156 6.44 -4.26 7.65
N VAL A 157 5.88 -4.01 6.45
CA VAL A 157 4.72 -4.74 5.91
C VAL A 157 5.00 -5.20 4.48
N ALA A 158 4.71 -6.46 4.18
CA ALA A 158 4.92 -7.05 2.86
C ALA A 158 3.60 -7.55 2.27
N VAL A 159 3.21 -7.04 1.10
CA VAL A 159 2.02 -7.50 0.38
C VAL A 159 2.38 -8.69 -0.51
N ALA A 160 1.83 -9.84 -0.18
CA ALA A 160 2.08 -11.10 -0.88
C ALA A 160 0.77 -11.71 -1.40
N GLY A 161 0.52 -11.58 -2.68
CA GLY A 161 -0.65 -12.14 -3.35
C GLY A 161 -0.35 -13.51 -3.99
N SER A 162 0.15 -13.50 -5.23
CA SER A 162 0.35 -14.71 -6.02
C SER A 162 1.34 -15.71 -5.41
N SER A 163 2.36 -15.24 -4.69
CA SER A 163 3.33 -16.09 -3.99
C SER A 163 2.70 -16.94 -2.88
N VAL A 164 1.61 -16.45 -2.28
CA VAL A 164 0.83 -17.17 -1.26
C VAL A 164 -0.30 -17.97 -1.90
N PHE A 165 -1.19 -17.33 -2.67
CA PHE A 165 -2.42 -17.97 -3.15
C PHE A 165 -2.20 -19.00 -4.27
N LYS A 166 -1.06 -18.97 -4.98
CA LYS A 166 -0.69 -20.01 -5.96
C LYS A 166 0.28 -21.05 -5.39
N SER A 167 0.66 -20.90 -4.11
CA SER A 167 1.51 -21.88 -3.43
C SER A 167 0.76 -23.20 -3.21
N PRO A 168 1.43 -24.34 -3.32
CA PRO A 168 0.88 -25.63 -2.89
C PRO A 168 0.56 -25.68 -1.39
N ASP A 169 1.27 -24.88 -0.59
CA ASP A 169 1.08 -24.74 0.86
C ASP A 169 1.08 -23.26 1.25
N PRO A 170 -0.08 -22.58 1.20
CA PRO A 170 -0.20 -21.17 1.56
C PRO A 170 0.20 -20.85 3.00
N GLN A 171 -0.06 -21.76 3.95
CA GLN A 171 0.28 -21.55 5.36
C GLN A 171 1.81 -21.50 5.57
N ARG A 172 2.52 -22.44 4.94
CA ARG A 172 4.00 -22.42 4.94
C ARG A 172 4.54 -21.14 4.28
N SER A 173 3.98 -20.75 3.14
CA SER A 173 4.41 -19.53 2.45
C SER A 173 4.21 -18.29 3.32
N ILE A 174 3.08 -18.17 4.02
CA ILE A 174 2.86 -17.08 4.98
C ILE A 174 3.90 -17.13 6.11
N ALA A 175 4.13 -18.32 6.71
CA ALA A 175 5.10 -18.46 7.79
C ALA A 175 6.52 -18.06 7.37
N ALA A 176 6.92 -18.38 6.14
CA ALA A 176 8.23 -18.03 5.58
C ALA A 176 8.40 -16.51 5.28
N LEU A 177 7.30 -15.74 5.22
CA LEU A 177 7.34 -14.29 5.04
C LEU A 177 7.42 -13.53 6.38
N HIS A 178 7.23 -14.18 7.52
CA HIS A 178 7.43 -13.61 8.85
C HIS A 178 8.90 -13.74 9.26
N VAL A 179 9.70 -12.72 9.05
CA VAL A 179 11.16 -12.69 9.29
C VAL A 179 11.60 -11.63 10.30
#